data_2b5eca81077755b22e5f83bf92fda03f
#
_entry.id   2b5eca81077755b22e5f83bf92fda03f
#
_cell.length_a   1.000
_cell.length_b   1.000
_cell.length_c   1.000
_cell.angle_alpha   90.00
_cell.angle_beta   90.00
_cell.angle_gamma   90.00
#
_symmetry.space_group_name_H-M   'P 1'
#
loop_
_entity.id
_entity.type
_entity.pdbx_description
1 polymer ?
#
loop_
_entity_poly.entity_id
_entity_poly.type
_entity_poly.pdbx_seq_one_letter_code
_entity_poly.pdbx_strand_id
1 'polypeptide(L)'
;NTMRIKTFARKVPGGYVINGQKIWTSRFMQSDLYLLITRTTPYEEAKRKTDGLTLFLVDIKKAGSALQAKPIRTMLNHHTNQVFIDNLEVSDDDRIGEEGKGFYYLLDSLNAERIIATGEILGTGQWLVERASRYAGERVVFDRPIGANQGVQFPIARAHMNLEAAELMRNKAAALFDQNRPCGPESNMAKYLASEAAWEAAEAAMTTYGGFGVACEYDIERKWKETRLFRTAPISNNLVLAQVAQHQLGMPRSY
;
A
#
# COMPACT_ATOMS: atom_id res chain seq x y z
N ASN A 1 8.94 7.98 8.49
CA ASN A 1 8.82 9.39 8.08
C ASN A 1 9.70 9.62 6.85
N THR A 2 9.09 9.69 5.66
CA THR A 2 9.77 9.83 4.37
C THR A 2 10.67 11.07 4.30
N MET A 3 10.28 12.16 4.93
CA MET A 3 11.09 13.38 4.95
C MET A 3 12.41 13.24 5.72
N ARG A 4 12.54 12.24 6.60
CA ARG A 4 13.73 11.98 7.40
C ARG A 4 14.53 10.75 6.95
N ILE A 5 14.38 10.32 5.70
CA ILE A 5 15.20 9.22 5.16
C ILE A 5 16.68 9.58 5.24
N LYS A 6 17.51 8.57 5.53
CA LYS A 6 18.96 8.72 5.72
C LYS A 6 19.77 8.26 4.50
N THR A 7 19.15 7.55 3.54
CA THR A 7 19.81 7.20 2.28
C THR A 7 20.22 8.49 1.58
N PHE A 8 21.52 8.65 1.37
CA PHE A 8 22.12 9.91 0.89
C PHE A 8 22.84 9.71 -0.45
N ALA A 9 22.62 10.62 -1.37
CA ALA A 9 23.30 10.69 -2.66
C ALA A 9 24.22 11.91 -2.66
N ARG A 10 25.52 11.64 -2.56
CA ARG A 10 26.57 12.68 -2.62
C ARG A 10 26.90 12.97 -4.08
N LYS A 11 26.81 14.25 -4.49
CA LYS A 11 27.19 14.71 -5.82
C LYS A 11 28.67 14.47 -6.09
N VAL A 12 28.99 13.97 -7.26
CA VAL A 12 30.33 13.81 -7.81
C VAL A 12 30.36 14.30 -9.27
N PRO A 13 31.52 14.49 -9.91
CA PRO A 13 31.56 14.82 -11.32
C PRO A 13 30.82 13.78 -12.18
N GLY A 14 29.80 14.19 -12.94
CA GLY A 14 29.03 13.34 -13.84
C GLY A 14 27.94 12.47 -13.17
N GLY A 15 27.69 12.61 -11.85
CA GLY A 15 26.66 11.80 -11.20
C GLY A 15 26.66 11.89 -9.69
N TYR A 16 26.35 10.74 -9.04
CA TYR A 16 26.21 10.64 -7.59
C TYR A 16 26.74 9.31 -7.07
N VAL A 17 27.21 9.32 -5.84
CA VAL A 17 27.50 8.11 -5.05
C VAL A 17 26.48 7.99 -3.92
N ILE A 18 25.74 6.89 -3.88
CA ILE A 18 24.61 6.69 -2.97
C ILE A 18 24.95 5.65 -1.93
N ASN A 19 24.69 5.97 -0.66
CA ASN A 19 24.85 5.08 0.48
C ASN A 19 23.58 5.08 1.36
N GLY A 20 23.27 3.93 1.94
CA GLY A 20 22.16 3.79 2.88
C GLY A 20 21.44 2.46 2.82
N GLN A 21 20.17 2.47 3.18
CA GLN A 21 19.32 1.28 3.14
C GLN A 21 17.87 1.62 2.93
N LYS A 22 17.12 0.65 2.41
CA LYS A 22 15.66 0.68 2.31
C LYS A 22 15.08 -0.61 2.88
N ILE A 23 13.88 -0.52 3.43
CA ILE A 23 13.16 -1.68 3.97
C ILE A 23 11.75 -1.73 3.37
N TRP A 24 11.18 -2.91 3.30
CA TRP A 24 9.87 -3.18 2.68
C TRP A 24 9.85 -2.92 1.18
N THR A 25 10.97 -3.17 0.50
CA THR A 25 11.05 -3.05 -0.95
C THR A 25 10.48 -4.32 -1.59
N SER A 26 9.24 -4.20 -2.06
CA SER A 26 8.53 -5.32 -2.67
C SER A 26 9.11 -5.66 -4.04
N ARG A 27 9.18 -6.97 -4.34
CA ARG A 27 9.61 -7.52 -5.63
C ARG A 27 11.01 -7.11 -6.12
N PHE A 28 11.87 -6.61 -5.25
CA PHE A 28 13.21 -6.17 -5.64
C PHE A 28 13.98 -7.27 -6.42
N MET A 29 13.93 -8.52 -5.94
CA MET A 29 14.60 -9.66 -6.56
C MET A 29 14.04 -10.06 -7.94
N GLN A 30 12.85 -9.59 -8.29
CA GLN A 30 12.16 -9.88 -9.56
C GLN A 30 12.12 -8.67 -10.49
N SER A 31 12.73 -7.56 -10.10
CA SER A 31 12.72 -6.31 -10.87
C SER A 31 14.05 -6.11 -11.60
N ASP A 32 14.01 -5.47 -12.75
CA ASP A 32 15.19 -5.01 -13.49
C ASP A 32 15.58 -3.58 -13.07
N LEU A 33 14.57 -2.75 -12.73
CA LEU A 33 14.75 -1.34 -12.38
C LEU A 33 14.30 -1.05 -10.94
N TYR A 34 14.99 -0.14 -10.30
CA TYR A 34 14.70 0.29 -8.94
C TYR A 34 14.48 1.82 -8.88
N LEU A 35 13.26 2.24 -8.62
CA LEU A 35 12.98 3.64 -8.32
C LEU A 35 13.45 3.97 -6.90
N LEU A 36 14.54 4.70 -6.80
CA LEU A 36 15.22 4.97 -5.56
C LEU A 36 15.08 6.43 -5.14
N ILE A 37 14.41 6.67 -4.00
CA ILE A 37 14.37 8.00 -3.37
C ILE A 37 15.51 8.15 -2.38
N THR A 38 16.25 9.24 -2.48
CA THR A 38 17.40 9.56 -1.62
C THR A 38 17.36 11.02 -1.15
N ARG A 39 18.24 11.39 -0.23
CA ARG A 39 18.54 12.80 0.01
C ARG A 39 19.79 13.23 -0.75
N THR A 40 19.74 14.38 -1.37
CA THR A 40 20.89 15.11 -1.93
C THR A 40 21.25 16.33 -1.10
N THR A 41 20.30 16.85 -0.32
CA THR A 41 20.53 17.91 0.67
C THR A 41 20.24 17.36 2.08
N PRO A 42 21.14 17.53 3.06
CA PRO A 42 20.89 17.13 4.45
C PRO A 42 19.56 17.69 4.98
N TYR A 43 18.88 16.92 5.85
CA TYR A 43 17.53 17.29 6.34
C TYR A 43 17.55 18.65 7.08
N GLU A 44 18.63 18.91 7.81
CA GLU A 44 18.83 20.12 8.61
C GLU A 44 19.00 21.36 7.74
N GLU A 45 19.64 21.22 6.58
CA GLU A 45 19.95 22.31 5.63
C GLU A 45 18.79 22.63 4.69
N ALA A 46 17.82 21.72 4.56
CA ALA A 46 16.69 21.93 3.67
C ALA A 46 15.73 23.02 4.19
N LYS A 47 15.49 24.07 3.39
CA LYS A 47 14.55 25.15 3.72
C LYS A 47 13.14 24.63 3.99
N ARG A 48 12.64 23.75 3.12
CA ARG A 48 11.42 22.97 3.33
C ARG A 48 11.83 21.52 3.53
N LYS A 49 11.25 20.82 4.50
CA LYS A 49 11.62 19.43 4.80
C LYS A 49 11.28 18.44 3.70
N THR A 50 10.44 18.85 2.75
CA THR A 50 10.11 18.15 1.49
C THR A 50 11.16 18.38 0.40
N ASP A 51 11.96 19.44 0.47
CA ASP A 51 13.05 19.70 -0.47
C ASP A 51 14.29 18.86 -0.12
N GLY A 52 15.19 18.72 -1.08
CA GLY A 52 16.42 17.96 -0.93
C GLY A 52 16.26 16.44 -1.03
N LEU A 53 15.09 15.98 -1.48
CA LEU A 53 14.85 14.59 -1.88
C LEU A 53 14.95 14.48 -3.39
N THR A 54 15.66 13.46 -3.88
CA THR A 54 15.92 13.23 -5.31
C THR A 54 15.59 11.79 -5.68
N LEU A 55 15.01 11.59 -6.85
CA LEU A 55 14.68 10.28 -7.40
C LEU A 55 15.72 9.84 -8.43
N PHE A 56 16.06 8.57 -8.39
CA PHE A 56 16.91 7.91 -9.37
C PHE A 56 16.22 6.65 -9.90
N LEU A 57 16.39 6.37 -11.19
CA LEU A 57 16.00 5.09 -11.78
C LEU A 57 17.26 4.25 -11.95
N VAL A 58 17.42 3.25 -11.11
CA VAL A 58 18.63 2.44 -11.01
C VAL A 58 18.40 1.11 -11.75
N ASP A 59 19.30 0.78 -12.67
CA ASP A 59 19.41 -0.57 -13.26
C ASP A 59 20.04 -1.51 -12.23
N ILE A 60 19.27 -2.48 -11.72
CA ILE A 60 19.72 -3.38 -10.65
C ILE A 60 20.88 -4.25 -11.11
N LYS A 61 20.88 -4.69 -12.38
CA LYS A 61 21.94 -5.55 -12.93
C LYS A 61 23.26 -4.78 -13.05
N LYS A 62 23.21 -3.53 -13.51
CA LYS A 62 24.39 -2.66 -13.61
C LYS A 62 24.94 -2.29 -12.25
N ALA A 63 24.07 -2.08 -11.26
CA ALA A 63 24.48 -1.78 -9.90
C ALA A 63 25.29 -2.92 -9.22
N GLY A 64 25.04 -4.18 -9.62
CA GLY A 64 25.81 -5.33 -9.16
C GLY A 64 25.87 -5.44 -7.64
N SER A 65 27.09 -5.57 -7.09
CA SER A 65 27.33 -5.74 -5.65
C SER A 65 27.04 -4.49 -4.79
N ALA A 66 26.88 -3.33 -5.41
CA ALA A 66 26.49 -2.10 -4.71
C ALA A 66 25.08 -2.15 -4.13
N LEU A 67 24.24 -3.06 -4.65
CA LEU A 67 22.89 -3.33 -4.14
C LEU A 67 22.82 -4.76 -3.59
N GLN A 68 22.55 -4.89 -2.30
CA GLN A 68 22.38 -6.18 -1.64
C GLN A 68 21.00 -6.27 -1.01
N ALA A 69 20.18 -7.23 -1.46
CA ALA A 69 18.85 -7.46 -0.95
C ALA A 69 18.83 -8.66 0.01
N LYS A 70 18.14 -8.50 1.15
CA LYS A 70 17.83 -9.57 2.09
C LYS A 70 16.31 -9.76 2.16
N PRO A 71 15.77 -10.93 1.78
CA PRO A 71 14.35 -11.22 1.91
C PRO A 71 13.88 -11.13 3.36
N ILE A 72 12.69 -10.54 3.55
CA ILE A 72 12.01 -10.47 4.84
C ILE A 72 10.89 -11.52 4.84
N ARG A 73 10.93 -12.48 5.77
CA ARG A 73 9.83 -13.43 5.95
C ARG A 73 8.64 -12.74 6.59
N THR A 74 7.49 -12.85 5.94
CA THR A 74 6.24 -12.28 6.43
C THR A 74 5.16 -13.37 6.55
N MET A 75 4.02 -13.05 7.16
CA MET A 75 2.84 -13.94 7.18
C MET A 75 2.16 -14.06 5.81
N LEU A 76 2.60 -13.27 4.85
CA LEU A 76 2.05 -13.19 3.49
C LEU A 76 2.99 -13.87 2.50
N ASN A 77 2.46 -14.24 1.35
CA ASN A 77 3.26 -14.64 0.18
C ASN A 77 3.81 -13.42 -0.59
N HIS A 78 4.06 -12.34 0.09
CA HIS A 78 4.51 -11.07 -0.47
C HIS A 78 6.03 -10.98 -0.42
N HIS A 79 6.68 -10.99 -1.58
CA HIS A 79 8.13 -10.87 -1.70
C HIS A 79 8.58 -9.46 -1.35
N THR A 80 9.00 -9.25 -0.11
CA THR A 80 9.53 -7.97 0.35
C THR A 80 10.95 -8.12 0.86
N ASN A 81 11.76 -7.06 0.75
CA ASN A 81 13.19 -7.10 1.02
C ASN A 81 13.64 -5.89 1.82
N GLN A 82 14.72 -6.08 2.56
CA GLN A 82 15.62 -5.02 3.00
C GLN A 82 16.72 -4.89 1.95
N VAL A 83 16.98 -3.67 1.46
CA VAL A 83 17.99 -3.38 0.45
C VAL A 83 19.07 -2.51 1.08
N PHE A 84 20.30 -2.98 1.04
CA PHE A 84 21.49 -2.24 1.44
C PHE A 84 22.14 -1.64 0.19
N ILE A 85 22.59 -0.41 0.31
CA ILE A 85 23.18 0.39 -0.77
C ILE A 85 24.55 0.84 -0.29
N ASP A 86 25.59 0.36 -0.95
CA ASP A 86 26.99 0.63 -0.61
C ASP A 86 27.74 1.17 -1.83
N ASN A 87 28.09 2.45 -1.77
CA ASN A 87 28.82 3.16 -2.83
C ASN A 87 28.24 2.95 -4.24
N LEU A 88 26.90 2.97 -4.33
CA LEU A 88 26.21 2.87 -5.60
C LEU A 88 26.47 4.12 -6.44
N GLU A 89 27.15 3.95 -7.56
CA GLU A 89 27.38 5.00 -8.55
C GLU A 89 26.19 5.08 -9.52
N VAL A 90 25.65 6.29 -9.71
CA VAL A 90 24.61 6.60 -10.71
C VAL A 90 25.03 7.85 -11.47
N SER A 91 24.67 7.91 -12.75
CA SER A 91 24.92 9.07 -13.59
C SER A 91 23.91 10.20 -13.37
N ASP A 92 24.18 11.39 -13.89
CA ASP A 92 23.20 12.47 -13.94
C ASP A 92 21.96 12.09 -14.75
N ASP A 93 22.10 11.21 -15.76
CA ASP A 93 20.99 10.73 -16.62
C ASP A 93 20.05 9.75 -15.90
N ASP A 94 20.53 9.07 -14.86
CA ASP A 94 19.69 8.19 -14.03
C ASP A 94 18.76 8.96 -13.08
N ARG A 95 18.94 10.29 -12.97
CA ARG A 95 18.11 11.14 -12.12
C ARG A 95 16.78 11.44 -12.79
N ILE A 96 15.68 11.28 -12.04
CA ILE A 96 14.34 11.67 -12.47
C ILE A 96 14.05 13.09 -12.02
N GLY A 97 13.88 13.98 -13.00
CA GLY A 97 13.53 15.39 -12.78
C GLY A 97 14.64 16.21 -12.11
N GLU A 98 14.26 17.27 -11.43
CA GLU A 98 15.19 18.21 -10.80
C GLU A 98 15.71 17.67 -9.47
N GLU A 99 17.01 17.95 -9.21
CA GLU A 99 17.63 17.64 -7.93
C GLU A 99 16.88 18.34 -6.78
N GLY A 100 16.63 17.63 -5.71
CA GLY A 100 15.95 18.15 -4.54
C GLY A 100 14.42 18.23 -4.65
N LYS A 101 13.81 17.89 -5.80
CA LYS A 101 12.36 17.93 -6.05
C LYS A 101 11.68 16.56 -6.12
N GLY A 102 12.40 15.49 -5.87
CA GLY A 102 11.92 14.12 -5.99
C GLY A 102 10.68 13.80 -5.14
N PHE A 103 10.46 14.50 -4.02
CA PHE A 103 9.26 14.30 -3.21
C PHE A 103 7.98 14.71 -3.95
N TYR A 104 8.04 15.77 -4.74
CA TYR A 104 6.88 16.25 -5.51
C TYR A 104 6.54 15.26 -6.63
N TYR A 105 7.54 14.79 -7.38
CA TYR A 105 7.33 13.77 -8.42
C TYR A 105 6.78 12.45 -7.84
N LEU A 106 7.23 12.07 -6.63
CA LEU A 106 6.68 10.90 -5.95
C LEU A 106 5.20 11.09 -5.60
N LEU A 107 4.79 12.27 -5.14
CA LEU A 107 3.40 12.55 -4.79
C LEU A 107 2.46 12.42 -5.98
N ASP A 108 2.87 12.79 -7.19
CA ASP A 108 2.05 12.68 -8.40
C ASP A 108 1.69 11.22 -8.69
N SER A 109 2.62 10.28 -8.47
CA SER A 109 2.38 8.85 -8.67
C SER A 109 1.59 8.19 -7.54
N LEU A 110 1.69 8.69 -6.31
CA LEU A 110 1.09 8.05 -5.13
C LEU A 110 -0.45 8.08 -5.11
N ASN A 111 -1.09 9.05 -5.77
CA ASN A 111 -2.56 9.08 -5.88
C ASN A 111 -3.05 7.96 -6.80
N ALA A 112 -2.42 7.78 -7.96
CA ALA A 112 -2.70 6.68 -8.88
C ALA A 112 -2.49 5.32 -8.21
N GLU A 113 -1.38 5.15 -7.49
CA GLU A 113 -1.08 3.93 -6.74
C GLU A 113 -2.20 3.60 -5.72
N ARG A 114 -2.68 4.59 -4.95
CA ARG A 114 -3.76 4.36 -3.98
C ARG A 114 -5.08 3.97 -4.66
N ILE A 115 -5.41 4.58 -5.80
CA ILE A 115 -6.61 4.25 -6.58
C ILE A 115 -6.54 2.80 -7.07
N ILE A 116 -5.39 2.39 -7.64
CA ILE A 116 -5.15 1.02 -8.13
C ILE A 116 -5.18 0.02 -6.98
N ALA A 117 -4.46 0.29 -5.89
CA ALA A 117 -4.46 -0.56 -4.71
C ALA A 117 -5.85 -0.70 -4.09
N THR A 118 -6.67 0.35 -4.13
CA THR A 118 -8.06 0.28 -3.69
C THR A 118 -8.87 -0.71 -4.53
N GLY A 119 -8.63 -0.79 -5.85
CA GLY A 119 -9.25 -1.80 -6.72
C GLY A 119 -8.89 -3.23 -6.32
N GLU A 120 -7.62 -3.50 -6.02
CA GLU A 120 -7.17 -4.81 -5.51
C GLU A 120 -7.83 -5.17 -4.18
N ILE A 121 -7.91 -4.21 -3.26
CA ILE A 121 -8.55 -4.37 -1.96
C ILE A 121 -10.04 -4.71 -2.10
N LEU A 122 -10.76 -3.98 -2.94
CA LEU A 122 -12.18 -4.21 -3.23
C LEU A 122 -12.41 -5.59 -3.83
N GLY A 123 -11.63 -5.97 -4.84
CA GLY A 123 -11.73 -7.31 -5.45
C GLY A 123 -11.47 -8.43 -4.45
N THR A 124 -10.54 -8.24 -3.52
CA THR A 124 -10.30 -9.20 -2.44
C THR A 124 -11.49 -9.29 -1.48
N GLY A 125 -12.07 -8.15 -1.07
CA GLY A 125 -13.26 -8.10 -0.21
C GLY A 125 -14.49 -8.72 -0.86
N GLN A 126 -14.75 -8.42 -2.14
CA GLN A 126 -15.84 -8.98 -2.93
C GLN A 126 -15.72 -10.51 -3.03
N TRP A 127 -14.51 -11.01 -3.33
CA TRP A 127 -14.24 -12.46 -3.36
C TRP A 127 -14.56 -13.13 -2.02
N LEU A 128 -14.19 -12.50 -0.90
CA LEU A 128 -14.47 -13.03 0.45
C LEU A 128 -15.98 -13.08 0.75
N VAL A 129 -16.70 -12.01 0.40
CA VAL A 129 -18.18 -11.95 0.52
C VAL A 129 -18.85 -13.03 -0.31
N GLU A 130 -18.44 -13.19 -1.57
CA GLU A 130 -18.98 -14.22 -2.47
C GLU A 130 -18.74 -15.63 -1.90
N ARG A 131 -17.51 -15.92 -1.47
CA ARG A 131 -17.17 -17.22 -0.86
C ARG A 131 -17.96 -17.50 0.41
N ALA A 132 -18.05 -16.52 1.31
CA ALA A 132 -18.81 -16.66 2.55
C ALA A 132 -20.30 -16.88 2.28
N SER A 133 -20.89 -16.13 1.36
CA SER A 133 -22.31 -16.25 0.99
C SER A 133 -22.63 -17.60 0.39
N ARG A 134 -21.80 -18.09 -0.53
CA ARG A 134 -21.95 -19.42 -1.14
C ARG A 134 -21.88 -20.52 -0.07
N TYR A 135 -20.82 -20.51 0.73
CA TYR A 135 -20.64 -21.51 1.79
C TYR A 135 -21.80 -21.49 2.80
N ALA A 136 -22.28 -20.30 3.17
CA ALA A 136 -23.42 -20.14 4.07
C ALA A 136 -24.72 -20.73 3.51
N GLY A 137 -24.91 -20.70 2.18
CA GLY A 137 -26.04 -21.31 1.51
C GLY A 137 -25.95 -22.83 1.37
N GLU A 138 -24.74 -23.38 1.26
CA GLU A 138 -24.49 -24.81 1.03
C GLU A 138 -24.30 -25.62 2.33
N ARG A 139 -23.67 -25.01 3.35
CA ARG A 139 -23.35 -25.69 4.61
C ARG A 139 -24.60 -25.89 5.47
N VAL A 140 -25.01 -27.14 5.67
CA VAL A 140 -26.15 -27.51 6.50
C VAL A 140 -25.67 -27.91 7.90
N VAL A 141 -26.27 -27.30 8.93
CA VAL A 141 -26.09 -27.63 10.35
C VAL A 141 -27.47 -27.49 11.02
N PHE A 142 -27.85 -28.46 11.86
CA PHE A 142 -29.18 -28.52 12.45
C PHE A 142 -30.31 -28.48 11.38
N ASP A 143 -30.15 -29.30 10.34
CA ASP A 143 -31.12 -29.53 9.24
C ASP A 143 -31.46 -28.29 8.38
N ARG A 144 -30.66 -27.23 8.44
CA ARG A 144 -30.85 -26.05 7.61
C ARG A 144 -29.49 -25.40 7.24
N PRO A 145 -29.43 -24.66 6.12
CA PRO A 145 -28.28 -23.89 5.76
C PRO A 145 -27.89 -22.90 6.88
N ILE A 146 -26.60 -22.77 7.20
CA ILE A 146 -26.13 -21.83 8.22
C ILE A 146 -26.44 -20.38 7.89
N GLY A 147 -26.56 -20.06 6.59
CA GLY A 147 -27.00 -18.77 6.09
C GLY A 147 -28.42 -18.38 6.47
N ALA A 148 -29.25 -19.29 6.99
CA ALA A 148 -30.54 -18.96 7.58
C ALA A 148 -30.45 -18.26 8.95
N ASN A 149 -29.24 -18.11 9.51
CA ASN A 149 -29.02 -17.44 10.79
C ASN A 149 -28.57 -15.99 10.58
N GLN A 150 -29.24 -15.03 11.23
CA GLN A 150 -28.89 -13.61 11.18
C GLN A 150 -27.45 -13.31 11.63
N GLY A 151 -26.93 -14.10 12.58
CA GLY A 151 -25.53 -14.01 13.02
C GLY A 151 -24.50 -14.30 11.93
N VAL A 152 -24.90 -15.03 10.88
CA VAL A 152 -24.09 -15.29 9.68
C VAL A 152 -24.41 -14.27 8.57
N GLN A 153 -25.69 -13.98 8.34
CA GLN A 153 -26.12 -13.06 7.27
C GLN A 153 -25.65 -11.61 7.48
N PHE A 154 -25.84 -11.07 8.68
CA PHE A 154 -25.63 -9.64 8.93
C PHE A 154 -24.17 -9.19 8.78
N PRO A 155 -23.15 -9.92 9.28
CA PRO A 155 -21.76 -9.55 9.02
C PRO A 155 -21.42 -9.54 7.53
N ILE A 156 -21.87 -10.53 6.75
CA ILE A 156 -21.61 -10.61 5.31
C ILE A 156 -22.31 -9.46 4.58
N ALA A 157 -23.59 -9.21 4.88
CA ALA A 157 -24.34 -8.11 4.27
C ALA A 157 -23.74 -6.74 4.57
N ARG A 158 -23.30 -6.51 5.81
CA ARG A 158 -22.62 -5.26 6.20
C ARG A 158 -21.31 -5.05 5.44
N ALA A 159 -20.48 -6.10 5.37
CA ALA A 159 -19.24 -6.05 4.62
C ALA A 159 -19.49 -5.72 3.13
N HIS A 160 -20.50 -6.35 2.52
CA HIS A 160 -20.88 -6.05 1.14
C HIS A 160 -21.27 -4.58 0.96
N MET A 161 -22.17 -4.04 1.79
CA MET A 161 -22.57 -2.63 1.69
C MET A 161 -21.40 -1.65 1.86
N ASN A 162 -20.46 -1.96 2.76
CA ASN A 162 -19.26 -1.13 2.98
C ASN A 162 -18.30 -1.19 1.79
N LEU A 163 -18.18 -2.35 1.12
CA LEU A 163 -17.40 -2.48 -0.12
C LEU A 163 -18.01 -1.64 -1.25
N GLU A 164 -19.33 -1.67 -1.44
CA GLU A 164 -20.04 -0.85 -2.43
C GLU A 164 -19.80 0.65 -2.18
N ALA A 165 -19.93 1.10 -0.93
CA ALA A 165 -19.66 2.49 -0.57
C ALA A 165 -18.20 2.90 -0.82
N ALA A 166 -17.25 2.01 -0.53
CA ALA A 166 -15.82 2.24 -0.79
C ALA A 166 -15.53 2.29 -2.30
N GLU A 167 -16.22 1.48 -3.11
CA GLU A 167 -16.11 1.51 -4.57
C GLU A 167 -16.58 2.83 -5.16
N LEU A 168 -17.69 3.38 -4.69
CA LEU A 168 -18.15 4.71 -5.12
C LEU A 168 -17.11 5.79 -4.82
N MET A 169 -16.44 5.74 -3.66
CA MET A 169 -15.37 6.67 -3.32
C MET A 169 -14.14 6.48 -4.20
N ARG A 170 -13.75 5.23 -4.54
CA ARG A 170 -12.68 4.94 -5.50
C ARG A 170 -13.01 5.51 -6.89
N ASN A 171 -14.23 5.28 -7.36
CA ASN A 171 -14.67 5.77 -8.67
C ASN A 171 -14.64 7.31 -8.73
N LYS A 172 -15.03 7.99 -7.63
CA LYS A 172 -14.88 9.45 -7.52
C LYS A 172 -13.41 9.86 -7.61
N ALA A 173 -12.51 9.19 -6.89
CA ALA A 173 -11.07 9.49 -6.93
C ALA A 173 -10.49 9.28 -8.33
N ALA A 174 -10.84 8.20 -9.01
CA ALA A 174 -10.40 7.88 -10.38
C ALA A 174 -10.92 8.92 -11.38
N ALA A 175 -12.19 9.30 -11.32
CA ALA A 175 -12.75 10.31 -12.19
C ALA A 175 -12.08 11.68 -12.03
N LEU A 176 -11.71 12.08 -10.81
CA LEU A 176 -10.94 13.30 -10.56
C LEU A 176 -9.54 13.19 -11.16
N PHE A 177 -8.87 12.06 -11.00
CA PHE A 177 -7.54 11.79 -11.54
C PHE A 177 -7.53 11.90 -13.08
N ASP A 178 -8.49 11.24 -13.75
CA ASP A 178 -8.62 11.25 -15.21
C ASP A 178 -8.90 12.66 -15.78
N GLN A 179 -9.53 13.52 -14.97
CA GLN A 179 -9.77 14.92 -15.28
C GLN A 179 -8.58 15.84 -14.94
N ASN A 180 -7.43 15.31 -14.52
CA ASN A 180 -6.28 16.05 -14.02
C ASN A 180 -6.63 17.03 -12.87
N ARG A 181 -7.60 16.66 -12.03
CA ARG A 181 -8.01 17.43 -10.85
C ARG A 181 -7.38 16.85 -9.57
N PRO A 182 -7.14 17.66 -8.54
CA PRO A 182 -6.67 17.18 -7.25
C PRO A 182 -7.60 16.08 -6.69
N CYS A 183 -7.04 14.91 -6.37
CA CYS A 183 -7.77 13.74 -5.89
C CYS A 183 -7.17 13.09 -4.63
N GLY A 184 -6.20 13.75 -4.00
CA GLY A 184 -5.48 13.20 -2.85
C GLY A 184 -6.39 12.81 -1.68
N PRO A 185 -7.32 13.67 -1.22
CA PRO A 185 -8.28 13.33 -0.16
C PRO A 185 -9.15 12.13 -0.52
N GLU A 186 -9.72 12.10 -1.72
CA GLU A 186 -10.58 11.02 -2.20
C GLU A 186 -9.81 9.70 -2.31
N SER A 187 -8.59 9.72 -2.85
CA SER A 187 -7.72 8.53 -2.95
C SER A 187 -7.39 7.95 -1.58
N ASN A 188 -7.15 8.80 -0.58
CA ASN A 188 -6.91 8.38 0.78
C ASN A 188 -8.17 7.80 1.44
N MET A 189 -9.31 8.49 1.32
CA MET A 189 -10.59 8.01 1.86
C MET A 189 -11.02 6.69 1.22
N ALA A 190 -10.88 6.54 -0.11
CA ALA A 190 -11.17 5.32 -0.83
C ALA A 190 -10.35 4.14 -0.30
N LYS A 191 -9.02 4.34 -0.17
CA LYS A 191 -8.13 3.31 0.37
C LYS A 191 -8.49 2.93 1.81
N TYR A 192 -8.78 3.90 2.66
CA TYR A 192 -9.20 3.65 4.04
C TYR A 192 -10.48 2.82 4.10
N LEU A 193 -11.54 3.28 3.44
CA LEU A 193 -12.85 2.64 3.43
C LEU A 193 -12.76 1.20 2.89
N ALA A 194 -12.08 1.01 1.75
CA ALA A 194 -11.91 -0.31 1.16
C ALA A 194 -11.14 -1.27 2.08
N SER A 195 -10.07 -0.80 2.73
CA SER A 195 -9.27 -1.67 3.61
C SER A 195 -10.01 -2.07 4.89
N GLU A 196 -10.86 -1.20 5.45
CA GLU A 196 -11.72 -1.56 6.58
C GLU A 196 -12.83 -2.51 6.14
N ALA A 197 -13.50 -2.24 5.01
CA ALA A 197 -14.55 -3.11 4.48
C ALA A 197 -14.04 -4.50 4.09
N ALA A 198 -12.86 -4.59 3.44
CA ALA A 198 -12.24 -5.88 3.12
C ALA A 198 -11.83 -6.65 4.38
N TRP A 199 -11.39 -5.95 5.43
CA TRP A 199 -11.11 -6.58 6.72
C TRP A 199 -12.38 -7.14 7.37
N GLU A 200 -13.49 -6.38 7.37
CA GLU A 200 -14.79 -6.89 7.83
C GLU A 200 -15.24 -8.12 7.03
N ALA A 201 -15.05 -8.10 5.71
CA ALA A 201 -15.35 -9.24 4.84
C ALA A 201 -14.50 -10.47 5.19
N ALA A 202 -13.21 -10.27 5.51
CA ALA A 202 -12.30 -11.35 5.90
C ALA A 202 -12.70 -11.98 7.23
N GLU A 203 -13.05 -11.17 8.23
CA GLU A 203 -13.56 -11.64 9.51
C GLU A 203 -14.90 -12.40 9.37
N ALA A 204 -15.82 -11.87 8.56
CA ALA A 204 -17.09 -12.50 8.28
C ALA A 204 -16.90 -13.86 7.58
N ALA A 205 -16.02 -13.93 6.57
CA ALA A 205 -15.71 -15.16 5.86
C ALA A 205 -15.05 -16.20 6.78
N MET A 206 -14.04 -15.80 7.55
CA MET A 206 -13.34 -16.66 8.51
C MET A 206 -14.34 -17.28 9.52
N THR A 207 -15.21 -16.45 10.09
CA THR A 207 -16.24 -16.88 11.04
C THR A 207 -17.27 -17.82 10.39
N THR A 208 -17.69 -17.50 9.15
CA THR A 208 -18.68 -18.31 8.42
C THR A 208 -18.15 -19.71 8.10
N TYR A 209 -16.89 -19.81 7.70
CA TYR A 209 -16.24 -21.10 7.42
C TYR A 209 -15.87 -21.88 8.71
N GLY A 210 -15.75 -21.21 9.86
CA GLY A 210 -15.36 -21.83 11.11
C GLY A 210 -14.01 -22.57 11.00
N GLY A 211 -13.95 -23.84 11.39
CA GLY A 211 -12.73 -24.64 11.28
C GLY A 211 -12.14 -24.73 9.86
N PHE A 212 -13.00 -24.74 8.85
CA PHE A 212 -12.56 -24.73 7.45
C PHE A 212 -11.98 -23.39 7.01
N GLY A 213 -12.28 -22.29 7.70
CA GLY A 213 -11.68 -20.99 7.42
C GLY A 213 -10.18 -20.94 7.67
N VAL A 214 -9.65 -21.76 8.56
CA VAL A 214 -8.20 -21.86 8.86
C VAL A 214 -7.49 -22.94 8.03
N ALA A 215 -8.25 -23.77 7.27
CA ALA A 215 -7.68 -24.78 6.38
C ALA A 215 -7.17 -24.16 5.07
N CYS A 216 -5.91 -24.45 4.70
CA CYS A 216 -5.25 -23.82 3.55
C CYS A 216 -5.96 -24.07 2.23
N GLU A 217 -6.64 -25.21 2.06
CA GLU A 217 -7.35 -25.60 0.83
C GLU A 217 -8.54 -24.71 0.47
N TYR A 218 -9.06 -23.92 1.42
CA TYR A 218 -10.17 -22.99 1.17
C TYR A 218 -9.71 -21.57 0.80
N ASP A 219 -8.42 -21.25 0.99
CA ASP A 219 -7.82 -19.91 0.73
C ASP A 219 -8.36 -18.77 1.62
N ILE A 220 -9.30 -19.03 2.53
CA ILE A 220 -9.86 -18.00 3.41
C ILE A 220 -8.78 -17.47 4.35
N GLU A 221 -7.98 -18.36 4.98
CA GLU A 221 -6.89 -17.98 5.88
C GLU A 221 -5.82 -17.14 5.16
N ARG A 222 -5.54 -17.47 3.88
CA ARG A 222 -4.58 -16.73 3.05
C ARG A 222 -5.11 -15.33 2.76
N LYS A 223 -6.34 -15.19 2.31
CA LYS A 223 -6.98 -13.91 2.03
C LYS A 223 -7.16 -13.07 3.28
N TRP A 224 -7.48 -13.68 4.41
CA TRP A 224 -7.54 -13.01 5.71
C TRP A 224 -6.17 -12.37 6.08
N LYS A 225 -5.07 -13.10 5.91
CA LYS A 225 -3.71 -12.57 6.11
C LYS A 225 -3.39 -11.43 5.14
N GLU A 226 -3.74 -11.56 3.87
CA GLU A 226 -3.52 -10.54 2.84
C GLU A 226 -4.28 -9.24 3.18
N THR A 227 -5.54 -9.30 3.58
CA THR A 227 -6.33 -8.11 3.94
C THR A 227 -5.74 -7.34 5.12
N ARG A 228 -5.03 -8.02 6.03
CA ARG A 228 -4.38 -7.34 7.15
C ARG A 228 -3.31 -6.35 6.69
N LEU A 229 -2.61 -6.65 5.60
CA LEU A 229 -1.62 -5.75 5.01
C LEU A 229 -2.25 -4.43 4.54
N PHE A 230 -3.43 -4.49 3.95
CA PHE A 230 -4.09 -3.32 3.38
C PHE A 230 -4.39 -2.20 4.40
N ARG A 231 -4.52 -2.51 5.66
CA ARG A 231 -4.67 -1.50 6.74
C ARG A 231 -3.36 -0.75 7.05
N THR A 232 -2.23 -1.26 6.54
CA THR A 232 -0.89 -0.73 6.79
C THR A 232 -0.26 -0.13 5.53
N ALA A 233 -0.48 -0.74 4.36
CA ALA A 233 0.13 -0.37 3.08
C ALA A 233 -0.96 -0.04 2.02
N PRO A 234 -0.64 0.78 1.00
CA PRO A 234 0.58 1.54 0.77
C PRO A 234 0.74 2.74 1.73
N ILE A 235 -0.34 3.16 2.39
CA ILE A 235 -0.35 4.15 3.48
C ILE A 235 -1.13 3.59 4.67
N SER A 236 -0.65 3.81 5.88
CA SER A 236 -1.33 3.37 7.09
C SER A 236 -2.67 4.10 7.28
N ASN A 237 -3.71 3.36 7.71
CA ASN A 237 -5.03 3.93 7.99
C ASN A 237 -4.98 5.05 9.04
N ASN A 238 -4.08 4.95 10.01
CA ASN A 238 -3.90 6.01 11.01
C ASN A 238 -3.40 7.33 10.39
N LEU A 239 -2.51 7.26 9.39
CA LEU A 239 -2.06 8.46 8.66
C LEU A 239 -3.18 9.06 7.82
N VAL A 240 -4.04 8.23 7.22
CA VAL A 240 -5.22 8.71 6.47
C VAL A 240 -6.17 9.45 7.42
N LEU A 241 -6.50 8.86 8.57
CA LEU A 241 -7.36 9.50 9.57
C LEU A 241 -6.79 10.84 10.05
N ALA A 242 -5.47 10.88 10.36
CA ALA A 242 -4.81 12.11 10.76
C ALA A 242 -4.86 13.18 9.65
N GLN A 243 -4.67 12.78 8.39
CA GLN A 243 -4.76 13.70 7.26
C GLN A 243 -6.17 14.25 7.07
N VAL A 244 -7.20 13.41 7.13
CA VAL A 244 -8.61 13.85 7.04
C VAL A 244 -8.93 14.82 8.17
N ALA A 245 -8.56 14.47 9.41
CA ALA A 245 -8.82 15.34 10.57
C ALA A 245 -8.17 16.71 10.40
N GLN A 246 -6.90 16.76 10.00
CA GLN A 246 -6.14 18.01 9.92
C GLN A 246 -6.48 18.85 8.70
N HIS A 247 -6.61 18.23 7.52
CA HIS A 247 -6.70 18.96 6.25
C HIS A 247 -8.12 19.07 5.70
N GLN A 248 -9.03 18.17 6.07
CA GLN A 248 -10.44 18.26 5.64
C GLN A 248 -11.33 18.88 6.71
N LEU A 249 -11.08 18.57 7.98
CA LEU A 249 -11.90 19.04 9.10
C LEU A 249 -11.28 20.22 9.86
N GLY A 250 -10.06 20.64 9.50
CA GLY A 250 -9.38 21.79 10.11
C GLY A 250 -8.97 21.57 11.57
N MET A 251 -8.86 20.31 12.02
CA MET A 251 -8.47 20.01 13.40
C MET A 251 -6.98 20.30 13.65
N PRO A 252 -6.58 20.60 14.87
CA PRO A 252 -5.17 20.80 15.23
C PRO A 252 -4.32 19.57 14.89
N ARG A 253 -3.06 19.83 14.54
CA ARG A 253 -2.10 18.76 14.26
C ARG A 253 -1.83 17.93 15.52
N SER A 254 -1.91 16.61 15.40
CA SER A 254 -1.76 15.68 16.54
C SER A 254 -0.29 15.38 16.92
N TYR A 255 0.67 15.64 16.04
CA TYR A 255 2.13 15.45 16.27
C TYR A 255 2.97 16.24 15.28
#